data_9b2c3673bca41bd078e72e25b5c9869c
#
_entry.id   9b2c3673bca41bd078e72e25b5c9869c
#
_cell.length_a   1.000
_cell.length_b   1.000
_cell.length_c   1.000
_cell.angle_alpha   90.00
_cell.angle_beta   90.00
_cell.angle_gamma   90.00
#
_symmetry.space_group_name_H-M   'P 1'
#
loop_
_entity.id
_entity.type
_entity.pdbx_description
1 polymer ?
#
loop_
_entity_poly.entity_id
_entity_poly.type
_entity_poly.pdbx_seq_one_letter_code
_entity_poly.pdbx_strand_id
1 'polypeptide(L)'
;RRQRQMCIRDRVCDHGSPFLETSPLAAEGLYDGRARSAGIVTGIGVVHGKECVFVANDATVKGGSYYPMTVKKHIRAQEIAEENNLPCIYLVDSGGAFLPMQDEVFPDKLHFGRIFRNQAILSSKGIPQVAAVLGSCTAGGAYIPAMSDESIIVKGNGTIFLAGPPLVKAATGEEAVSYTHLTLPTTTI
;
A
#
# COMPACT_ATOMS: atom_id res chain seq x y z
N ARG A 1 7.25 -9.88 -9.79
CA ARG A 1 5.95 -10.31 -9.31
C ARG A 1 5.99 -11.68 -8.63
N ARG A 2 6.40 -12.77 -9.32
CA ARG A 2 6.53 -14.11 -8.69
C ARG A 2 7.36 -14.08 -7.42
N GLN A 3 8.45 -13.31 -7.41
CA GLN A 3 9.34 -13.19 -6.26
C GLN A 3 8.66 -12.49 -5.07
N ARG A 4 7.85 -11.43 -5.26
CA ARG A 4 7.08 -10.79 -4.17
C ARG A 4 5.98 -11.71 -3.63
N GLN A 5 5.26 -12.36 -4.49
CA GLN A 5 4.24 -13.33 -4.11
C GLN A 5 4.85 -14.48 -3.29
N MET A 6 6.03 -14.97 -3.71
CA MET A 6 6.80 -15.94 -2.94
C MET A 6 7.23 -15.37 -1.59
N CYS A 7 7.72 -14.11 -1.54
CA CYS A 7 8.12 -13.48 -0.27
C CYS A 7 6.94 -13.34 0.70
N ILE A 8 5.75 -12.94 0.23
CA ILE A 8 4.56 -12.88 1.09
C ILE A 8 4.24 -14.27 1.63
N ARG A 9 4.10 -15.25 0.75
CA ARG A 9 3.76 -16.62 1.14
C ARG A 9 4.81 -17.28 2.02
N ASP A 10 6.09 -17.08 1.74
CA ASP A 10 7.17 -17.84 2.38
C ASP A 10 7.74 -17.15 3.62
N ARG A 11 7.45 -15.85 3.84
CA ARG A 11 8.05 -15.07 4.95
C ARG A 11 7.04 -14.39 5.86
N VAL A 12 5.83 -14.11 5.39
CA VAL A 12 4.80 -13.41 6.18
C VAL A 12 3.67 -14.36 6.54
N CYS A 13 3.24 -15.19 5.59
CA CYS A 13 2.23 -16.22 5.86
C CYS A 13 2.83 -17.40 6.63
N ASP A 14 1.98 -18.11 7.33
CA ASP A 14 2.33 -19.35 8.04
C ASP A 14 2.89 -20.38 7.08
N HIS A 15 3.93 -21.10 7.49
CA HIS A 15 4.61 -22.05 6.64
C HIS A 15 3.64 -23.13 6.13
N GLY A 16 3.63 -23.34 4.81
CA GLY A 16 2.75 -24.31 4.16
C GLY A 16 1.29 -23.88 4.01
N SER A 17 0.90 -22.69 4.52
CA SER A 17 -0.45 -22.17 4.32
C SER A 17 -0.68 -21.70 2.88
N PRO A 18 -1.92 -21.81 2.37
CA PRO A 18 -2.25 -21.32 1.03
C PRO A 18 -2.25 -19.77 0.98
N PHE A 19 -1.93 -19.23 -0.18
CA PHE A 19 -2.13 -17.81 -0.49
C PHE A 19 -3.04 -17.69 -1.72
N LEU A 20 -4.23 -17.12 -1.55
CA LEU A 20 -5.19 -16.88 -2.62
C LEU A 20 -4.97 -15.47 -3.18
N GLU A 21 -4.27 -15.34 -4.31
CA GLU A 21 -4.12 -14.05 -4.99
C GLU A 21 -5.44 -13.64 -5.66
N THR A 22 -5.90 -12.40 -5.39
CA THR A 22 -7.08 -11.82 -6.02
C THR A 22 -6.69 -10.98 -7.24
N SER A 23 -7.51 -11.05 -8.31
CA SER A 23 -7.36 -10.26 -9.54
C SER A 23 -5.93 -10.24 -10.12
N PRO A 24 -5.29 -11.40 -10.34
CA PRO A 24 -3.91 -11.45 -10.84
C PRO A 24 -3.74 -10.89 -12.25
N LEU A 25 -4.81 -10.83 -13.05
CA LEU A 25 -4.81 -10.29 -14.41
C LEU A 25 -5.32 -8.84 -14.48
N ALA A 26 -5.48 -8.16 -13.34
CA ALA A 26 -5.88 -6.76 -13.34
C ALA A 26 -4.91 -5.91 -14.17
N ALA A 27 -5.46 -5.00 -14.98
CA ALA A 27 -4.75 -4.16 -15.94
C ALA A 27 -4.03 -4.91 -17.09
N GLU A 28 -4.36 -6.19 -17.33
CA GLU A 28 -3.86 -6.87 -18.53
C GLU A 28 -4.37 -6.14 -19.78
N GLY A 29 -3.48 -5.86 -20.73
CA GLY A 29 -3.79 -5.09 -21.94
C GLY A 29 -3.97 -3.58 -21.74
N LEU A 30 -3.88 -3.06 -20.51
CA LEU A 30 -3.94 -1.63 -20.21
C LEU A 30 -2.54 -1.03 -20.03
N TYR A 31 -2.45 0.30 -20.20
CA TYR A 31 -1.24 1.09 -19.94
C TYR A 31 0.00 0.61 -20.70
N ASP A 32 -0.17 0.09 -21.94
CA ASP A 32 0.89 -0.48 -22.78
C ASP A 32 1.70 -1.59 -22.06
N GLY A 33 1.02 -2.37 -21.19
CA GLY A 33 1.65 -3.43 -20.39
C GLY A 33 2.56 -2.93 -19.26
N ARG A 34 2.57 -1.62 -18.97
CA ARG A 34 3.43 -1.01 -17.94
C ARG A 34 3.00 -1.28 -16.50
N ALA A 35 1.74 -1.62 -16.28
CA ALA A 35 1.19 -1.86 -14.94
C ALA A 35 0.63 -3.29 -14.79
N ARG A 36 1.47 -4.29 -15.02
CA ARG A 36 1.07 -5.70 -14.88
C ARG A 36 0.50 -5.97 -13.49
N SER A 37 -0.61 -6.71 -13.43
CA SER A 37 -1.35 -6.99 -12.19
C SER A 37 -1.74 -5.70 -11.45
N ALA A 38 -1.94 -4.61 -12.19
CA ALA A 38 -2.20 -3.27 -11.65
C ALA A 38 -1.11 -2.73 -10.71
N GLY A 39 0.15 -3.22 -10.79
CA GLY A 39 1.26 -2.77 -9.94
C GLY A 39 1.09 -3.07 -8.44
N ILE A 40 0.17 -3.98 -8.09
CA ILE A 40 -0.12 -4.33 -6.70
C ILE A 40 -0.50 -5.81 -6.59
N VAL A 41 -0.03 -6.48 -5.56
CA VAL A 41 -0.44 -7.84 -5.20
C VAL A 41 -1.50 -7.75 -4.11
N THR A 42 -2.65 -8.34 -4.33
CA THR A 42 -3.70 -8.47 -3.33
C THR A 42 -4.08 -9.94 -3.18
N GLY A 43 -4.47 -10.35 -1.99
CA GLY A 43 -4.82 -11.74 -1.75
C GLY A 43 -5.18 -12.01 -0.30
N ILE A 44 -5.54 -13.26 -0.01
CA ILE A 44 -5.81 -13.75 1.33
C ILE A 44 -4.74 -14.79 1.67
N GLY A 45 -4.14 -14.66 2.83
CA GLY A 45 -3.17 -15.60 3.39
C GLY A 45 -3.39 -15.78 4.88
N VAL A 46 -2.74 -16.77 5.47
CA VAL A 46 -2.87 -17.08 6.90
C VAL A 46 -1.64 -16.57 7.65
N VAL A 47 -1.85 -15.83 8.75
CA VAL A 47 -0.80 -15.33 9.63
C VAL A 47 -1.17 -15.66 11.07
N HIS A 48 -0.33 -16.44 11.76
CA HIS A 48 -0.59 -16.94 13.11
C HIS A 48 -1.98 -17.59 13.24
N GLY A 49 -2.33 -18.42 12.25
CA GLY A 49 -3.60 -19.15 12.22
C GLY A 49 -4.83 -18.29 11.87
N LYS A 50 -4.65 -17.02 11.50
CA LYS A 50 -5.76 -16.11 11.12
C LYS A 50 -5.66 -15.74 9.65
N GLU A 51 -6.78 -15.82 8.95
CA GLU A 51 -6.88 -15.32 7.59
C GLU A 51 -6.78 -13.78 7.59
N CYS A 52 -5.94 -13.25 6.72
CA CYS A 52 -5.68 -11.81 6.58
C CYS A 52 -5.71 -11.43 5.09
N VAL A 53 -6.22 -10.25 4.81
CA VAL A 53 -6.11 -9.65 3.48
C VAL A 53 -4.77 -8.94 3.35
N PHE A 54 -4.05 -9.25 2.28
CA PHE A 54 -2.79 -8.60 1.93
C PHE A 54 -2.98 -7.59 0.82
N VAL A 55 -2.33 -6.45 0.95
CA VAL A 55 -2.18 -5.43 -0.07
C VAL A 55 -0.71 -5.03 -0.14
N ALA A 56 -0.02 -5.42 -1.20
CA ALA A 56 1.42 -5.22 -1.34
C ALA A 56 1.75 -4.48 -2.64
N ASN A 57 2.35 -3.31 -2.55
CA ASN A 57 2.80 -2.55 -3.71
C ASN A 57 3.93 -3.30 -4.45
N ASP A 58 3.92 -3.21 -5.79
CA ASP A 58 5.04 -3.63 -6.62
C ASP A 58 5.88 -2.44 -7.04
N ALA A 59 6.95 -2.14 -6.30
CA ALA A 59 7.84 -1.01 -6.59
C ALA A 59 8.56 -1.13 -7.95
N THR A 60 8.59 -2.32 -8.57
CA THR A 60 9.11 -2.47 -9.93
C THR A 60 8.20 -1.84 -10.98
N VAL A 61 6.93 -1.58 -10.61
CA VAL A 61 5.96 -0.88 -11.45
C VAL A 61 5.94 0.59 -11.06
N LYS A 62 6.71 1.41 -11.76
CA LYS A 62 6.78 2.87 -11.56
C LYS A 62 6.97 3.29 -10.09
N GLY A 63 7.85 2.60 -9.35
CA GLY A 63 8.09 2.90 -7.93
C GLY A 63 6.85 2.68 -7.06
N GLY A 64 6.00 1.72 -7.38
CA GLY A 64 4.77 1.45 -6.64
C GLY A 64 3.68 2.51 -6.82
N SER A 65 3.73 3.31 -7.90
CA SER A 65 2.71 4.31 -8.19
C SER A 65 1.36 3.68 -8.50
N TYR A 66 0.30 4.36 -8.08
CA TYR A 66 -1.08 3.93 -8.28
C TYR A 66 -1.62 4.43 -9.61
N TYR A 67 -1.88 3.50 -10.52
CA TYR A 67 -2.71 3.70 -11.70
C TYR A 67 -4.20 3.61 -11.34
N PRO A 68 -5.13 4.02 -12.20
CA PRO A 68 -6.57 3.88 -11.93
C PRO A 68 -6.98 2.45 -11.56
N MET A 69 -6.44 1.44 -12.25
CA MET A 69 -6.72 0.04 -11.94
C MET A 69 -6.07 -0.44 -10.64
N THR A 70 -4.94 0.15 -10.24
CA THR A 70 -4.30 -0.12 -8.94
C THR A 70 -5.22 0.30 -7.79
N VAL A 71 -5.82 1.48 -7.91
CA VAL A 71 -6.80 2.01 -6.93
C VAL A 71 -8.00 1.07 -6.81
N LYS A 72 -8.60 0.68 -7.94
CA LYS A 72 -9.77 -0.23 -7.96
C LYS A 72 -9.45 -1.58 -7.32
N LYS A 73 -8.27 -2.13 -7.62
CA LYS A 73 -7.83 -3.40 -7.05
C LYS A 73 -7.59 -3.31 -5.54
N HIS A 74 -7.01 -2.20 -5.06
CA HIS A 74 -6.83 -1.94 -3.63
C HIS A 74 -8.19 -1.80 -2.92
N ILE A 75 -9.10 -0.97 -3.45
CA ILE A 75 -10.46 -0.80 -2.92
C ILE A 75 -11.15 -2.16 -2.79
N ARG A 76 -11.09 -3.00 -3.83
CA ARG A 76 -11.70 -4.33 -3.80
C ARG A 76 -11.11 -5.23 -2.70
N ALA A 77 -9.81 -5.16 -2.45
CA ALA A 77 -9.18 -5.90 -1.36
C ALA A 77 -9.72 -5.44 0.01
N GLN A 78 -9.86 -4.14 0.23
CA GLN A 78 -10.45 -3.60 1.45
C GLN A 78 -11.92 -3.96 1.62
N GLU A 79 -12.70 -3.99 0.54
CA GLU A 79 -14.09 -4.45 0.56
C GLU A 79 -14.19 -5.92 0.97
N ILE A 80 -13.33 -6.79 0.44
CA ILE A 80 -13.24 -8.19 0.85
C ILE A 80 -12.92 -8.31 2.36
N ALA A 81 -12.00 -7.48 2.86
CA ALA A 81 -11.66 -7.45 4.27
C ALA A 81 -12.86 -7.02 5.13
N GLU A 82 -13.57 -5.97 4.73
CA GLU A 82 -14.76 -5.45 5.41
C GLU A 82 -15.90 -6.48 5.44
N GLU A 83 -16.21 -7.09 4.29
CA GLU A 83 -17.31 -8.06 4.12
C GLU A 83 -17.09 -9.33 4.96
N ASN A 84 -15.82 -9.73 5.17
CA ASN A 84 -15.45 -10.98 5.84
C ASN A 84 -14.81 -10.76 7.22
N ASN A 85 -14.73 -9.53 7.72
CA ASN A 85 -14.08 -9.16 8.98
C ASN A 85 -12.62 -9.65 9.07
N LEU A 86 -11.87 -9.56 7.96
CA LEU A 86 -10.49 -10.01 7.89
C LEU A 86 -9.52 -8.86 8.19
N PRO A 87 -8.51 -9.05 9.05
CA PRO A 87 -7.44 -8.08 9.24
C PRO A 87 -6.75 -7.75 7.91
N CYS A 88 -6.31 -6.49 7.77
CA CYS A 88 -5.55 -6.03 6.60
C CYS A 88 -4.06 -5.91 6.92
N ILE A 89 -3.23 -6.47 6.05
CA ILE A 89 -1.77 -6.31 6.09
C ILE A 89 -1.32 -5.57 4.84
N TYR A 90 -0.84 -4.34 5.03
CA TYR A 90 -0.31 -3.48 3.97
C TYR A 90 1.22 -3.59 3.93
N LEU A 91 1.77 -4.03 2.81
CA LEU A 91 3.21 -4.00 2.56
C LEU A 91 3.49 -2.84 1.60
N VAL A 92 3.90 -1.71 2.19
CA VAL A 92 3.89 -0.41 1.50
C VAL A 92 5.27 -0.04 0.97
N ASP A 93 5.31 0.23 -0.33
CA ASP A 93 6.45 0.77 -1.06
C ASP A 93 5.88 1.52 -2.27
N SER A 94 5.48 2.79 -2.07
CA SER A 94 4.62 3.51 -3.01
C SER A 94 5.02 4.95 -3.21
N GLY A 95 5.21 5.31 -4.47
CA GLY A 95 5.39 6.70 -4.90
C GLY A 95 4.10 7.55 -4.91
N GLY A 96 2.96 7.01 -4.43
CA GLY A 96 1.67 7.70 -4.47
C GLY A 96 0.95 7.53 -5.80
N ALA A 97 0.11 8.50 -6.17
CA ALA A 97 -0.66 8.46 -7.41
C ALA A 97 0.21 8.65 -8.65
N PHE A 98 -0.11 7.97 -9.74
CA PHE A 98 0.52 8.21 -11.04
C PHE A 98 -0.03 9.51 -11.63
N LEU A 99 0.68 10.61 -11.41
CA LEU A 99 0.24 11.97 -11.71
C LEU A 99 -0.19 12.22 -13.17
N PRO A 100 0.40 11.60 -14.21
CA PRO A 100 -0.09 11.76 -15.58
C PRO A 100 -1.55 11.31 -15.81
N MET A 101 -2.14 10.54 -14.87
CA MET A 101 -3.52 10.06 -14.91
C MET A 101 -4.29 10.50 -13.65
N GLN A 102 -3.96 11.65 -13.07
CA GLN A 102 -4.55 12.12 -11.82
C GLN A 102 -6.06 12.37 -11.92
N ASP A 103 -6.56 12.72 -13.08
CA ASP A 103 -7.98 12.88 -13.40
C ASP A 103 -8.78 11.56 -13.29
N GLU A 104 -8.12 10.42 -13.47
CA GLU A 104 -8.71 9.09 -13.31
C GLU A 104 -8.39 8.45 -11.93
N VAL A 105 -7.63 9.14 -11.08
CA VAL A 105 -7.19 8.60 -9.78
C VAL A 105 -7.82 9.34 -8.59
N PHE A 106 -8.12 10.63 -8.69
CA PHE A 106 -8.58 11.43 -7.56
C PHE A 106 -10.08 11.77 -7.52
N PRO A 107 -10.76 12.19 -8.62
CA PRO A 107 -12.00 12.98 -8.50
C PRO A 107 -13.27 12.15 -8.20
N ASP A 108 -13.27 10.84 -8.40
CA ASP A 108 -14.49 10.02 -8.23
C ASP A 108 -14.52 9.30 -6.88
N LYS A 109 -15.74 8.86 -6.49
CA LYS A 109 -16.01 8.12 -5.26
C LYS A 109 -15.27 6.77 -5.16
N LEU A 110 -14.89 6.16 -6.29
CA LEU A 110 -14.12 4.91 -6.38
C LEU A 110 -12.65 5.17 -6.71
N HIS A 111 -12.16 6.37 -6.42
CA HIS A 111 -10.80 6.79 -6.58
C HIS A 111 -10.02 6.75 -5.24
N PHE A 112 -8.87 7.39 -5.20
CA PHE A 112 -7.91 7.27 -4.11
C PHE A 112 -8.50 7.59 -2.72
N GLY A 113 -9.38 8.59 -2.64
CA GLY A 113 -10.07 8.95 -1.39
C GLY A 113 -10.92 7.81 -0.80
N ARG A 114 -11.39 6.88 -1.64
CA ARG A 114 -12.13 5.70 -1.17
C ARG A 114 -11.25 4.75 -0.35
N ILE A 115 -9.96 4.64 -0.68
CA ILE A 115 -9.01 3.82 0.09
C ILE A 115 -8.95 4.32 1.53
N PHE A 116 -8.81 5.64 1.73
CA PHE A 116 -8.76 6.26 3.05
C PHE A 116 -10.07 6.10 3.83
N ARG A 117 -11.20 6.33 3.14
CA ARG A 117 -12.50 6.09 3.74
C ARG A 117 -12.68 4.64 4.20
N ASN A 118 -12.25 3.69 3.39
CA ASN A 118 -12.33 2.28 3.74
C ASN A 118 -11.45 1.96 4.95
N GLN A 119 -10.23 2.52 5.05
CA GLN A 119 -9.40 2.36 6.25
C GLN A 119 -10.11 2.88 7.51
N ALA A 120 -10.72 4.07 7.45
CA ALA A 120 -11.49 4.61 8.57
C ALA A 120 -12.68 3.71 8.95
N ILE A 121 -13.38 3.13 7.97
CA ILE A 121 -14.49 2.19 8.20
C ILE A 121 -13.99 0.90 8.85
N LEU A 122 -12.90 0.31 8.35
CA LEU A 122 -12.31 -0.90 8.92
C LEU A 122 -11.93 -0.68 10.40
N SER A 123 -11.24 0.42 10.71
CA SER A 123 -10.93 0.79 12.10
C SER A 123 -12.18 1.00 12.94
N SER A 124 -13.21 1.68 12.42
CA SER A 124 -14.48 1.89 13.16
C SER A 124 -15.23 0.59 13.47
N LYS A 125 -15.02 -0.45 12.66
CA LYS A 125 -15.55 -1.80 12.85
C LYS A 125 -14.66 -2.69 13.73
N GLY A 126 -13.52 -2.19 14.19
CA GLY A 126 -12.55 -2.97 14.97
C GLY A 126 -11.82 -4.03 14.12
N ILE A 127 -11.77 -3.88 12.79
CA ILE A 127 -11.02 -4.76 11.90
C ILE A 127 -9.56 -4.28 11.89
N PRO A 128 -8.60 -5.07 12.39
CA PRO A 128 -7.22 -4.63 12.56
C PRO A 128 -6.53 -4.34 11.23
N GLN A 129 -5.74 -3.29 11.20
CA GLN A 129 -4.95 -2.87 10.04
C GLN A 129 -3.49 -2.67 10.44
N VAL A 130 -2.59 -3.44 9.83
CA VAL A 130 -1.15 -3.37 10.09
C VAL A 130 -0.43 -2.97 8.80
N ALA A 131 0.39 -1.95 8.85
CA ALA A 131 1.20 -1.51 7.72
C ALA A 131 2.70 -1.71 7.98
N ALA A 132 3.39 -2.33 7.03
CA ALA A 132 4.85 -2.41 7.02
C ALA A 132 5.39 -1.54 5.87
N VAL A 133 6.13 -0.50 6.22
CA VAL A 133 6.79 0.42 5.28
C VAL A 133 8.13 -0.18 4.88
N LEU A 134 8.16 -0.76 3.68
CA LEU A 134 9.31 -1.52 3.16
C LEU A 134 10.21 -0.69 2.25
N GLY A 135 9.76 0.47 1.83
CA GLY A 135 10.46 1.36 0.93
C GLY A 135 9.95 2.79 1.07
N SER A 136 10.07 3.57 0.00
CA SER A 136 9.62 4.96 -0.01
C SER A 136 8.10 5.05 -0.08
N CYS A 137 7.49 5.73 0.89
CA CYS A 137 6.06 6.03 0.89
C CYS A 137 5.86 7.54 0.79
N THR A 138 5.35 8.00 -0.35
CA THR A 138 5.17 9.42 -0.62
C THR A 138 3.72 9.77 -0.92
N ALA A 139 3.34 11.01 -0.63
CA ALA A 139 2.02 11.59 -0.92
C ALA A 139 0.87 10.68 -0.48
N GLY A 140 -0.03 10.28 -1.39
CA GLY A 140 -1.14 9.39 -1.09
C GLY A 140 -0.71 8.02 -0.53
N GLY A 141 0.46 7.50 -0.93
CA GLY A 141 1.01 6.26 -0.38
C GLY A 141 1.39 6.35 1.11
N ALA A 142 1.72 7.55 1.59
CA ALA A 142 2.08 7.79 2.99
C ALA A 142 0.86 7.72 3.94
N TYR A 143 -0.35 7.96 3.43
CA TYR A 143 -1.57 7.88 4.24
C TYR A 143 -1.91 6.45 4.65
N ILE A 144 -1.54 5.44 3.85
CA ILE A 144 -1.85 4.04 4.14
C ILE A 144 -1.25 3.62 5.49
N PRO A 145 0.06 3.76 5.75
CA PRO A 145 0.60 3.47 7.06
C PRO A 145 0.13 4.46 8.14
N ALA A 146 -0.05 5.74 7.81
CA ALA A 146 -0.47 6.75 8.78
C ALA A 146 -1.90 6.52 9.33
N MET A 147 -2.77 5.86 8.56
CA MET A 147 -4.15 5.55 8.95
C MET A 147 -4.32 4.10 9.41
N SER A 148 -3.28 3.29 9.42
CA SER A 148 -3.31 1.94 9.97
C SER A 148 -3.25 1.96 11.49
N ASP A 149 -3.79 0.93 12.14
CA ASP A 149 -3.79 0.83 13.61
C ASP A 149 -2.36 0.61 14.14
N GLU A 150 -1.53 -0.13 13.37
CA GLU A 150 -0.13 -0.37 13.69
C GLU A 150 0.74 -0.12 12.46
N SER A 151 1.88 0.57 12.64
CA SER A 151 2.82 0.89 11.57
C SER A 151 4.24 0.47 11.94
N ILE A 152 4.85 -0.34 11.07
CA ILE A 152 6.22 -0.82 11.19
C ILE A 152 7.04 -0.18 10.07
N ILE A 153 8.14 0.50 10.41
CA ILE A 153 9.03 1.10 9.42
C ILE A 153 10.37 0.35 9.43
N VAL A 154 10.76 -0.18 8.27
CA VAL A 154 12.03 -0.90 8.14
C VAL A 154 13.18 0.07 8.18
N LYS A 155 14.03 -0.05 9.22
CA LYS A 155 15.19 0.81 9.43
C LYS A 155 16.12 0.81 8.20
N GLY A 156 16.52 2.01 7.77
CA GLY A 156 17.44 2.21 6.65
C GLY A 156 16.84 2.06 5.26
N ASN A 157 15.56 1.63 5.15
CA ASN A 157 14.90 1.46 3.87
C ASN A 157 13.52 2.13 3.80
N GLY A 158 12.73 2.01 4.86
CA GLY A 158 11.39 2.60 4.94
C GLY A 158 11.45 4.11 5.19
N THR A 159 10.68 4.88 4.43
CA THR A 159 10.53 6.32 4.63
C THR A 159 9.08 6.73 4.36
N ILE A 160 8.60 7.73 5.11
CA ILE A 160 7.26 8.29 4.92
C ILE A 160 7.41 9.80 4.70
N PHE A 161 6.96 10.30 3.54
CA PHE A 161 6.97 11.70 3.20
C PHE A 161 5.63 12.16 2.65
N LEU A 162 5.21 13.37 3.00
CA LEU A 162 4.10 14.02 2.30
C LEU A 162 4.53 14.43 0.88
N ALA A 163 5.76 14.94 0.76
CA ALA A 163 6.39 15.26 -0.53
C ALA A 163 7.85 14.80 -0.50
N GLY A 164 8.33 14.21 -1.59
CA GLY A 164 9.72 13.78 -1.70
C GLY A 164 10.71 14.97 -1.63
N PRO A 165 11.96 14.76 -1.17
CA PRO A 165 12.95 15.82 -1.02
C PRO A 165 13.11 16.78 -2.21
N PRO A 166 13.09 16.31 -3.48
CA PRO A 166 13.17 17.20 -4.64
C PRO A 166 11.99 18.16 -4.75
N LEU A 167 10.78 17.71 -4.40
CA LEU A 167 9.57 18.54 -4.45
C LEU A 167 9.55 19.56 -3.31
N VAL A 168 9.98 19.17 -2.11
CA VAL A 168 10.14 20.08 -0.97
C VAL A 168 11.13 21.18 -1.32
N LYS A 169 12.31 20.83 -1.86
CA LYS A 169 13.34 21.80 -2.28
C LYS A 169 12.79 22.76 -3.34
N ALA A 170 12.03 22.28 -4.31
CA ALA A 170 11.43 23.12 -5.35
C ALA A 170 10.34 24.06 -4.79
N ALA A 171 9.59 23.63 -3.78
CA ALA A 171 8.47 24.40 -3.22
C ALA A 171 8.90 25.39 -2.13
N THR A 172 9.85 25.01 -1.27
CA THR A 172 10.22 25.78 -0.07
C THR A 172 11.67 26.26 -0.07
N GLY A 173 12.52 25.73 -0.96
CA GLY A 173 13.96 25.96 -0.97
C GLY A 173 14.73 25.18 0.10
N GLU A 174 14.06 24.42 0.96
CA GLU A 174 14.68 23.64 2.04
C GLU A 174 15.28 22.33 1.54
N GLU A 175 16.43 21.95 2.07
CA GLU A 175 17.02 20.64 1.84
C GLU A 175 16.49 19.62 2.85
N ALA A 176 15.43 18.93 2.48
CA ALA A 176 14.87 17.86 3.27
C ALA A 176 15.76 16.60 3.19
N VAL A 177 16.11 16.03 4.34
CA VAL A 177 16.85 14.78 4.45
C VAL A 177 15.97 13.70 5.08
N SER A 178 16.17 12.44 4.71
CA SER A 178 15.29 11.31 5.07
C SER A 178 15.08 11.10 6.58
N TYR A 179 15.95 11.63 7.42
CA TYR A 179 15.86 11.49 8.88
C TYR A 179 15.26 12.71 9.61
N THR A 180 15.07 13.86 8.96
CA THR A 180 14.51 15.07 9.61
C THR A 180 12.99 15.07 9.72
N HIS A 181 12.29 14.18 9.02
CA HIS A 181 10.84 14.10 9.03
C HIS A 181 10.29 12.91 9.84
N LEU A 182 11.14 12.21 10.59
CA LEU A 182 10.76 11.10 11.47
C LEU A 182 10.41 11.55 12.89
N THR A 183 9.76 12.70 13.05
CA THR A 183 9.17 13.11 14.34
C THR A 183 7.70 12.71 14.42
N LEU A 184 7.39 11.45 14.21
CA LEU A 184 6.24 10.82 14.87
C LEU A 184 6.75 10.29 16.21
N PRO A 185 5.97 10.40 17.31
CA PRO A 185 6.35 9.78 18.57
C PRO A 185 6.34 8.26 18.37
N THR A 186 7.47 7.72 17.95
CA THR A 186 7.70 6.28 17.92
C THR A 186 8.06 5.86 19.32
N THR A 187 7.16 5.15 19.99
CA THR A 187 7.53 4.37 21.16
C THR A 187 8.54 3.33 20.68
N THR A 188 9.79 3.53 21.05
CA THR A 188 10.86 2.55 20.79
C THR A 188 10.60 1.38 21.73
N ILE A 189 10.26 0.23 21.18
CA ILE A 189 10.28 -1.03 21.89
C ILE A 189 11.63 -1.69 21.62
#